data_df1ab57bc824797b98ae38e4926f1109
#
_entry.id   df1ab57bc824797b98ae38e4926f1109
#
_cell.length_a   1.000
_cell.length_b   1.000
_cell.length_c   1.000
_cell.angle_alpha   90.00
_cell.angle_beta   90.00
_cell.angle_gamma   90.00
#
_symmetry.space_group_name_H-M   'P 1'
#
loop_
_entity.id
_entity.type
_entity.pdbx_description
1 polymer ?
#
loop_
_entity_poly.entity_id
_entity_poly.type
_entity_poly.pdbx_seq_one_letter_code
_entity_poly.pdbx_strand_id
1 'polypeptide(L)'
;MSDAQPLLTLTGQDGVIVATGEVDASSVDALAARLGALEGAQAVRLDLAGVEFMDSAGLRTLIAAHQSCADAGGALVLLNPSRAVARLFEVAGVTEYFTIEGGAPEA
;
A
#
# COMPACT_ATOMS: atom_id res chain seq x y z
N MET A 1 -25.12 -13.78 10.79
CA MET A 1 -24.60 -13.46 10.16
C MET A 1 -23.88 -12.57 10.16
N SER A 2 -23.14 -12.61 9.77
CA SER A 2 -22.23 -11.69 9.99
C SER A 2 -22.24 -10.65 8.99
N ASP A 3 -22.32 -9.49 9.39
CA ASP A 3 -22.21 -8.39 8.54
C ASP A 3 -20.85 -7.82 8.60
N ALA A 4 -19.86 -8.64 8.78
CA ALA A 4 -18.53 -8.14 8.93
C ALA A 4 -18.13 -7.34 7.73
N GLN A 5 -17.74 -6.11 7.95
CA GLN A 5 -17.18 -5.27 6.90
C GLN A 5 -15.78 -5.76 6.61
N PRO A 6 -15.36 -5.72 5.36
CA PRO A 6 -13.98 -6.02 5.08
C PRO A 6 -13.10 -5.02 5.83
N LEU A 7 -12.04 -5.50 6.44
CA LEU A 7 -11.09 -4.61 7.09
C LEU A 7 -10.34 -3.76 6.09
N LEU A 8 -10.20 -4.26 4.87
CA LEU A 8 -9.52 -3.56 3.80
C LEU A 8 -10.40 -3.51 2.58
N THR A 9 -10.56 -2.33 2.03
CA THR A 9 -11.28 -2.12 0.78
C THR A 9 -10.29 -1.64 -0.27
N LEU A 10 -10.31 -2.26 -1.44
CA LEU A 10 -9.45 -1.88 -2.55
C LEU A 10 -10.32 -1.51 -3.74
N THR A 11 -10.12 -0.32 -4.27
CA THR A 11 -10.83 0.11 -5.46
C THR A 11 -9.82 0.61 -6.47
N GLY A 12 -10.21 0.63 -7.75
CA GLY A 12 -9.37 1.16 -8.80
C GLY A 12 -10.01 2.40 -9.39
N GLN A 13 -9.20 3.43 -9.62
CA GLN A 13 -9.70 4.66 -10.17
C GLN A 13 -8.59 5.36 -10.93
N ASP A 14 -8.77 5.52 -12.23
CA ASP A 14 -7.84 6.27 -13.07
C ASP A 14 -6.41 5.74 -12.97
N GLY A 15 -6.26 4.42 -12.94
CA GLY A 15 -4.94 3.81 -12.87
C GLY A 15 -4.33 3.79 -11.48
N VAL A 16 -5.11 4.15 -10.47
CA VAL A 16 -4.66 4.17 -9.09
C VAL A 16 -5.46 3.13 -8.30
N ILE A 17 -4.77 2.33 -7.51
CA ILE A 17 -5.43 1.46 -6.55
C ILE A 17 -5.60 2.29 -5.28
N VAL A 18 -6.81 2.36 -4.77
CA VAL A 18 -7.09 3.08 -3.53
C VAL A 18 -7.37 2.08 -2.44
N ALA A 19 -6.55 2.10 -1.39
CA ALA A 19 -6.70 1.21 -0.25
C ALA A 19 -7.31 2.00 0.90
N THR A 20 -8.28 1.40 1.58
CA THR A 20 -8.96 2.04 2.69
C THR A 20 -9.17 1.01 3.77
N GLY A 21 -8.87 1.35 5.02
CA GLY A 21 -9.11 0.48 6.14
C GLY A 21 -7.83 0.01 6.80
N GLU A 22 -7.75 -1.28 7.07
CA GLU A 22 -6.64 -1.85 7.83
C GLU A 22 -5.90 -2.88 7.00
N VAL A 23 -4.58 -2.79 7.03
CA VAL A 23 -3.71 -3.71 6.31
C VAL A 23 -2.94 -4.52 7.35
N ASP A 24 -3.38 -5.75 7.57
CA ASP A 24 -2.78 -6.62 8.58
C ASP A 24 -2.72 -8.04 8.02
N ALA A 25 -2.31 -8.97 8.86
CA ALA A 25 -2.12 -10.35 8.43
C ALA A 25 -3.39 -10.96 7.82
N SER A 26 -4.56 -10.49 8.23
CA SER A 26 -5.82 -11.05 7.73
C SER A 26 -6.24 -10.45 6.39
N SER A 27 -5.63 -9.34 5.96
CA SER A 27 -6.05 -8.65 4.75
C SER A 27 -4.96 -8.52 3.70
N VAL A 28 -3.71 -8.84 4.04
CA VAL A 28 -2.59 -8.63 3.10
C VAL A 28 -2.71 -9.44 1.82
N ASP A 29 -3.38 -10.60 1.88
CA ASP A 29 -3.48 -11.43 0.67
C ASP A 29 -4.28 -10.72 -0.41
N ALA A 30 -5.31 -9.98 -0.02
CA ALA A 30 -6.10 -9.22 -0.99
C ALA A 30 -5.26 -8.12 -1.62
N LEU A 31 -4.45 -7.43 -0.81
CA LEU A 31 -3.59 -6.38 -1.32
C LEU A 31 -2.53 -6.96 -2.25
N ALA A 32 -1.89 -8.05 -1.84
CA ALA A 32 -0.86 -8.69 -2.65
C ALA A 32 -1.41 -9.14 -3.99
N ALA A 33 -2.61 -9.73 -3.99
CA ALA A 33 -3.23 -10.20 -5.22
C ALA A 33 -3.52 -9.03 -6.16
N ARG A 34 -4.00 -7.91 -5.62
CA ARG A 34 -4.32 -6.76 -6.44
C ARG A 34 -3.06 -6.15 -7.05
N LEU A 35 -1.99 -6.06 -6.27
CA LEU A 35 -0.72 -5.53 -6.76
C LEU A 35 -0.11 -6.47 -7.79
N GLY A 36 -0.20 -7.78 -7.54
CA GLY A 36 0.32 -8.77 -8.46
C GLY A 36 -0.38 -8.77 -9.81
N ALA A 37 -1.67 -8.42 -9.83
CA ALA A 37 -2.41 -8.37 -11.07
C ALA A 37 -1.91 -7.27 -12.01
N LEU A 38 -1.13 -6.32 -11.50
CA LEU A 38 -0.56 -5.24 -12.30
C LEU A 38 0.91 -5.46 -12.60
N GLU A 39 1.40 -6.67 -12.34
CA GLU A 39 2.77 -6.99 -12.62
C GLU A 39 3.08 -6.78 -14.09
N GLY A 40 4.18 -6.11 -14.38
CA GLY A 40 4.53 -5.77 -15.75
C GLY A 40 4.11 -4.37 -16.16
N ALA A 41 3.25 -3.72 -15.38
CA ALA A 41 2.91 -2.34 -15.66
C ALA A 41 4.11 -1.45 -15.37
N GLN A 42 4.24 -0.35 -16.11
CA GLN A 42 5.37 0.55 -15.91
C GLN A 42 5.31 1.24 -14.56
N ALA A 43 4.12 1.55 -14.09
CA ALA A 43 3.95 2.16 -12.79
C ALA A 43 2.69 1.61 -12.15
N VAL A 44 2.81 1.20 -10.90
CA VAL A 44 1.67 0.79 -10.09
C VAL A 44 1.52 1.87 -9.02
N ARG A 45 0.36 2.50 -8.96
CA ARG A 45 0.11 3.58 -8.01
C ARG A 45 -0.88 3.10 -6.97
N LEU A 46 -0.50 3.25 -5.72
CA LEU A 46 -1.31 2.79 -4.59
C LEU A 46 -1.51 3.94 -3.63
N ASP A 47 -2.76 4.36 -3.48
CA ASP A 47 -3.11 5.46 -2.58
C ASP A 47 -3.40 4.90 -1.20
N LEU A 48 -2.70 5.42 -0.20
CA LEU A 48 -2.77 4.94 1.16
C LEU A 48 -3.39 5.95 2.12
N ALA A 49 -4.01 7.00 1.59
CA ALA A 49 -4.56 8.05 2.46
C ALA A 49 -5.63 7.54 3.41
N GLY A 50 -6.39 6.53 2.98
CA GLY A 50 -7.46 5.98 3.78
C GLY A 50 -7.07 4.78 4.64
N VAL A 51 -5.80 4.43 4.69
CA VAL A 51 -5.34 3.30 5.49
C VAL A 51 -5.12 3.77 6.92
N GLU A 52 -5.96 3.28 7.83
CA GLU A 52 -5.94 3.72 9.21
C GLU A 52 -4.96 2.94 10.06
N PHE A 53 -4.57 1.77 9.61
CA PHE A 53 -3.67 0.91 10.34
C PHE A 53 -2.91 0.00 9.37
N MET A 54 -1.63 -0.19 9.64
CA MET A 54 -0.82 -1.16 8.91
C MET A 54 0.16 -1.77 9.89
N ASP A 55 0.30 -3.09 9.83
CA ASP A 55 1.27 -3.78 10.68
C ASP A 55 2.44 -4.27 9.83
N SER A 56 3.31 -5.07 10.45
CA SER A 56 4.50 -5.54 9.77
C SER A 56 4.19 -6.45 8.58
N ALA A 57 3.04 -7.16 8.61
CA ALA A 57 2.66 -7.98 7.47
C ALA A 57 2.34 -7.11 6.26
N GLY A 58 1.63 -5.99 6.49
CA GLY A 58 1.37 -5.03 5.43
C GLY A 58 2.66 -4.43 4.89
N LEU A 59 3.54 -4.07 5.79
CA LEU A 59 4.82 -3.47 5.39
C LEU A 59 5.62 -4.44 4.52
N ARG A 60 5.70 -5.70 4.92
CA ARG A 60 6.44 -6.71 4.13
C ARG A 60 5.82 -6.89 2.75
N THR A 61 4.48 -6.83 2.67
CA THR A 61 3.79 -6.93 1.39
C THR A 61 4.18 -5.79 0.46
N LEU A 62 4.26 -4.58 1.00
CA LEU A 62 4.67 -3.42 0.19
C LEU A 62 6.13 -3.52 -0.23
N ILE A 63 6.98 -4.00 0.64
CA ILE A 63 8.39 -4.19 0.30
C ILE A 63 8.53 -5.20 -0.85
N ALA A 64 7.82 -6.32 -0.74
CA ALA A 64 7.86 -7.34 -1.79
C ALA A 64 7.31 -6.80 -3.11
N ALA A 65 6.24 -6.02 -3.06
CA ALA A 65 5.67 -5.44 -4.27
C ALA A 65 6.62 -4.42 -4.91
N HIS A 66 7.27 -3.63 -4.09
CA HIS A 66 8.26 -2.67 -4.58
C HIS A 66 9.38 -3.40 -5.32
N GLN A 67 9.88 -4.48 -4.71
CA GLN A 67 10.96 -5.26 -5.32
C GLN A 67 10.50 -5.91 -6.63
N SER A 68 9.29 -6.47 -6.65
CA SER A 68 8.76 -7.09 -7.86
C SER A 68 8.61 -6.09 -8.99
N CYS A 69 8.12 -4.90 -8.68
CA CYS A 69 7.97 -3.86 -9.70
C CYS A 69 9.33 -3.45 -10.25
N ALA A 70 10.32 -3.28 -9.37
CA ALA A 70 11.65 -2.88 -9.80
C ALA A 70 12.27 -3.96 -10.67
N ASP A 71 12.11 -5.23 -10.30
CA ASP A 71 12.66 -6.34 -11.06
C ASP A 71 12.04 -6.43 -12.46
N ALA A 72 10.79 -6.01 -12.59
CA ALA A 72 10.09 -6.02 -13.87
C ALA A 72 10.34 -4.74 -14.69
N GLY A 73 11.18 -3.85 -14.19
CA GLY A 73 11.50 -2.62 -14.91
C GLY A 73 10.50 -1.48 -14.68
N GLY A 74 9.60 -1.66 -13.73
CA GLY A 74 8.61 -0.63 -13.41
C GLY A 74 8.84 -0.02 -12.04
N ALA A 75 7.80 0.56 -11.47
CA ALA A 75 7.89 1.19 -10.17
C ALA A 75 6.58 1.07 -9.42
N LEU A 76 6.67 0.92 -8.10
CA LEU A 76 5.53 1.04 -7.22
C LEU A 76 5.59 2.42 -6.61
N VAL A 77 4.54 3.21 -6.80
CA VAL A 77 4.47 4.56 -6.26
C VAL A 77 3.39 4.57 -5.19
N LEU A 78 3.76 4.94 -3.98
CA LEU A 78 2.83 5.02 -2.86
C LEU A 78 2.38 6.46 -2.73
N LEU A 79 1.06 6.65 -2.84
CA LEU A 79 0.50 7.99 -2.84
C LEU A 79 -0.10 8.31 -1.49
N ASN A 80 0.20 9.49 -0.99
CA ASN A 80 -0.48 10.08 0.16
C ASN A 80 -0.57 9.14 1.38
N PRO A 81 0.56 8.57 1.84
CA PRO A 81 0.45 7.69 3.01
C PRO A 81 -0.18 8.45 4.17
N SER A 82 -1.11 7.77 4.85
CA SER A 82 -1.75 8.34 6.02
C SER A 82 -0.70 8.55 7.10
N ARG A 83 -1.07 9.29 8.15
CA ARG A 83 -0.16 9.47 9.27
C ARG A 83 0.29 8.16 9.87
N ALA A 84 -0.64 7.22 10.03
CA ALA A 84 -0.32 5.92 10.61
C ALA A 84 0.69 5.19 9.76
N VAL A 85 0.50 5.21 8.44
CA VAL A 85 1.41 4.52 7.52
C VAL A 85 2.75 5.23 7.46
N ALA A 86 2.74 6.56 7.38
CA ALA A 86 3.99 7.32 7.34
C ALA A 86 4.82 7.09 8.58
N ARG A 87 4.16 7.04 9.75
CA ARG A 87 4.86 6.80 10.99
C ARG A 87 5.47 5.39 11.03
N LEU A 88 4.72 4.41 10.55
CA LEU A 88 5.26 3.05 10.47
C LEU A 88 6.52 3.02 9.60
N PHE A 89 6.48 3.70 8.46
CA PHE A 89 7.63 3.75 7.56
C PHE A 89 8.83 4.39 8.26
N GLU A 90 8.60 5.46 9.01
CA GLU A 90 9.69 6.12 9.74
C GLU A 90 10.29 5.21 10.79
N VAL A 91 9.44 4.56 11.58
CA VAL A 91 9.89 3.69 12.66
C VAL A 91 10.67 2.49 12.09
N ALA A 92 10.21 1.96 10.96
CA ALA A 92 10.86 0.82 10.33
C ALA A 92 12.10 1.23 9.52
N GLY A 93 12.29 2.52 9.29
CA GLY A 93 13.45 2.99 8.54
C GLY A 93 13.36 2.75 7.05
N VAL A 94 12.15 2.70 6.49
CA VAL A 94 11.95 2.37 5.07
C VAL A 94 11.39 3.52 4.24
N THR A 95 11.23 4.71 4.84
CA THR A 95 10.64 5.83 4.12
C THR A 95 11.39 6.12 2.82
N GLU A 96 12.72 6.08 2.86
CA GLU A 96 13.51 6.38 1.68
C GLU A 96 13.63 5.21 0.73
N TYR A 97 13.25 4.03 1.18
CA TYR A 97 13.26 2.85 0.33
C TYR A 97 12.14 2.89 -0.71
N PHE A 98 10.99 3.44 -0.33
CA PHE A 98 9.84 3.50 -1.21
C PHE A 98 9.84 4.79 -2.04
N THR A 99 9.15 4.75 -3.18
CA THR A 99 8.84 5.95 -3.94
C THR A 99 7.51 6.47 -3.43
N ILE A 100 7.52 7.62 -2.79
CA ILE A 100 6.34 8.18 -2.13
C ILE A 100 6.04 9.54 -2.72
N GLU A 101 4.78 9.78 -3.05
CA GLU A 101 4.32 11.07 -3.53
C GLU A 101 3.17 11.55 -2.65
N GLY A 102 3.16 12.81 -2.33
CA GLY A 102 2.16 13.37 -1.45
C GLY A 102 2.41 12.95 -0.02
N GLY A 103 1.34 12.91 0.76
CA GLY A 103 1.44 12.46 2.13
C GLY A 103 0.52 13.27 3.02
N ALA A 104 0.39 12.82 4.28
CA ALA A 104 -0.40 13.54 5.25
C ALA A 104 0.32 14.82 5.60
N PRO A 105 -0.40 15.92 5.75
CA PRO A 105 0.24 17.17 6.16
C PRO A 105 0.83 17.03 7.55
N GLU A 106 1.91 17.76 7.73
CA GLU A 106 2.50 17.83 9.05
C GLU A 106 1.53 18.49 9.98
N ALA A 107 1.35 17.93 11.13
CA ALA A 107 0.45 18.51 12.10
C ALA A 107 1.08 19.69 12.81
#